data_15c0bf6a0c4c0a4651cb1efcd63a82dc
#
_entry.id   15c0bf6a0c4c0a4651cb1efcd63a82dc
#
_cell.length_a   1.000
_cell.length_b   1.000
_cell.length_c   1.000
_cell.angle_alpha   90.00
_cell.angle_beta   90.00
_cell.angle_gamma   90.00
#
_symmetry.space_group_name_H-M   'P 1'
#
loop_
_entity.id
_entity.type
_entity.pdbx_description
1 polymer ?
#
loop_
_entity_poly.entity_id
_entity_poly.type
_entity_poly.pdbx_seq_one_letter_code
_entity_poly.pdbx_strand_id
1 'polypeptide(L)'
;MATLQGQQPKDTYKGLIKTSDSLEATTEKSLEDGAGNALPMSVSPTAVGFSGDIKDNNGSTGLQGQVLSKTLNGTEWSNRTFTFNQTVSTNIWSITHNIGAFPAVTVVDSVGNFVVGDVSYTDDRSLTLTFKTAFKGKAYLN
;
A
#
# COMPACT_ATOMS: atom_id res chain seq x y z
N MET A 1 27.94 -2.24 41.36
CA MET A 1 26.84 -1.93 40.42
C MET A 1 26.66 -0.42 40.41
N ALA A 2 26.80 0.22 39.27
CA ALA A 2 26.45 1.64 39.14
C ALA A 2 24.94 1.77 39.35
N THR A 3 24.51 2.51 40.34
CA THR A 3 23.08 2.80 40.55
C THR A 3 22.67 3.92 39.62
N LEU A 4 21.54 3.78 38.93
CA LEU A 4 20.94 4.81 38.10
C LEU A 4 20.37 5.99 38.89
N GLN A 5 20.61 6.01 40.22
CA GLN A 5 20.12 7.03 41.10
C GLN A 5 20.76 8.39 40.75
N GLY A 6 19.94 9.34 40.37
CA GLY A 6 20.37 10.69 39.97
C GLY A 6 20.77 10.86 38.51
N GLN A 7 20.78 9.81 37.69
CA GLN A 7 20.99 9.92 36.23
C GLN A 7 19.64 9.93 35.51
N GLN A 8 19.45 10.90 34.64
CA GLN A 8 18.26 10.90 33.80
C GLN A 8 18.47 9.89 32.65
N PRO A 9 17.43 9.12 32.26
CA PRO A 9 17.51 8.14 31.18
C PRO A 9 18.10 8.72 29.88
N LYS A 10 17.85 9.99 29.57
CA LYS A 10 18.40 10.71 28.41
C LYS A 10 19.93 10.77 28.37
N ASP A 11 20.58 10.78 29.54
CA ASP A 11 22.05 10.90 29.65
C ASP A 11 22.74 9.55 29.55
N THR A 12 22.03 8.48 29.90
CA THR A 12 22.56 7.12 30.00
C THR A 12 22.16 6.25 28.81
N TYR A 13 20.96 6.44 28.26
CA TYR A 13 20.37 5.59 27.22
C TYR A 13 19.87 6.45 26.06
N LYS A 14 20.79 7.02 25.28
CA LYS A 14 20.47 7.87 24.11
C LYS A 14 19.63 7.17 23.04
N GLY A 15 19.72 5.84 22.96
CA GLY A 15 18.93 5.02 22.05
C GLY A 15 17.61 4.47 22.63
N LEU A 16 17.24 4.84 23.85
CA LEU A 16 16.01 4.38 24.47
C LEU A 16 14.82 5.11 23.84
N ILE A 17 13.87 4.35 23.30
CA ILE A 17 12.58 4.88 22.87
C ILE A 17 11.68 5.03 24.10
N LYS A 18 11.14 6.21 24.32
CA LYS A 18 10.24 6.54 25.42
C LYS A 18 9.06 7.38 24.92
N THR A 19 8.03 7.47 25.71
CA THR A 19 6.98 8.49 25.53
C THR A 19 7.39 9.79 26.20
N SER A 20 6.90 10.92 25.70
CA SER A 20 7.15 12.24 26.28
C SER A 20 6.60 12.36 27.71
N ASP A 21 5.58 11.55 28.05
CA ASP A 21 4.89 11.58 29.32
C ASP A 21 4.15 10.25 29.57
N SER A 22 3.43 10.11 30.68
CA SER A 22 2.59 8.95 30.97
C SER A 22 1.54 8.70 29.89
N LEU A 23 1.28 7.44 29.56
CA LEU A 23 0.21 7.07 28.62
C LEU A 23 -1.16 7.32 29.24
N GLU A 24 -1.99 8.06 28.53
CA GLU A 24 -3.39 8.33 28.87
C GLU A 24 -4.33 7.75 27.79
N ALA A 25 -5.53 7.34 28.19
CA ALA A 25 -6.45 6.65 27.30
C ALA A 25 -6.95 7.51 26.13
N THR A 26 -6.96 8.82 26.29
CA THR A 26 -7.58 9.76 25.32
C THR A 26 -6.58 10.63 24.56
N THR A 27 -5.30 10.60 24.95
CA THR A 27 -4.28 11.47 24.34
C THR A 27 -3.10 10.63 23.85
N GLU A 28 -2.83 10.67 22.56
CA GLU A 28 -1.63 10.04 22.01
C GLU A 28 -0.38 10.82 22.45
N LYS A 29 0.63 10.09 22.88
CA LYS A 29 1.93 10.63 23.26
C LYS A 29 2.97 10.33 22.19
N SER A 30 3.74 11.32 21.79
CA SER A 30 4.88 11.14 20.88
C SER A 30 5.88 10.16 21.45
N LEU A 31 6.39 9.29 20.60
CA LEU A 31 7.61 8.54 20.90
C LEU A 31 8.82 9.44 20.67
N GLU A 32 9.78 9.38 21.59
CA GLU A 32 11.02 10.14 21.56
C GLU A 32 12.22 9.20 21.76
N ASP A 33 13.36 9.57 21.19
CA ASP A 33 14.63 8.93 21.58
C ASP A 33 15.10 9.40 22.96
N GLY A 34 16.17 8.81 23.49
CA GLY A 34 16.73 9.20 24.79
C GLY A 34 17.24 10.64 24.85
N ALA A 35 17.46 11.31 23.72
CA ALA A 35 17.86 12.70 23.61
C ALA A 35 16.67 13.67 23.51
N GLY A 36 15.44 13.17 23.40
CA GLY A 36 14.21 13.98 23.29
C GLY A 36 13.83 14.34 21.84
N ASN A 37 14.41 13.68 20.85
CA ASN A 37 13.98 13.87 19.46
C ASN A 37 12.71 13.08 19.22
N ALA A 38 11.65 13.76 18.76
CA ALA A 38 10.38 13.10 18.43
C ALA A 38 10.52 12.18 17.23
N LEU A 39 9.98 10.95 17.35
CA LEU A 39 9.81 10.00 16.27
C LEU A 39 8.49 10.28 15.54
N PRO A 40 8.34 9.88 14.27
CA PRO A 40 7.09 10.05 13.52
C PRO A 40 6.00 9.05 13.96
N MET A 41 5.92 8.76 15.25
CA MET A 41 4.97 7.85 15.87
C MET A 41 4.47 8.41 17.20
N SER A 42 3.19 8.17 17.46
CA SER A 42 2.56 8.44 18.75
C SER A 42 1.78 7.20 19.22
N VAL A 43 1.61 7.06 20.53
CA VAL A 43 0.91 5.92 21.13
C VAL A 43 0.00 6.38 22.27
N SER A 44 -1.11 5.66 22.42
CA SER A 44 -1.95 5.66 23.60
C SER A 44 -2.35 4.21 23.92
N PRO A 45 -3.01 3.90 25.04
CA PRO A 45 -3.52 2.55 25.31
C PRO A 45 -4.49 2.01 24.25
N THR A 46 -5.08 2.87 23.43
CA THR A 46 -6.12 2.51 22.46
C THR A 46 -5.74 2.81 21.00
N ALA A 47 -4.63 3.51 20.74
CA ALA A 47 -4.26 3.92 19.39
C ALA A 47 -2.75 4.01 19.17
N VAL A 48 -2.36 3.88 17.90
CA VAL A 48 -1.03 4.20 17.37
C VAL A 48 -1.21 5.18 16.23
N GLY A 49 -0.58 6.35 16.31
CA GLY A 49 -0.57 7.37 15.27
C GLY A 49 0.76 7.40 14.52
N PHE A 50 0.70 7.77 13.24
CA PHE A 50 1.87 8.01 12.40
C PHE A 50 1.77 9.43 11.83
N SER A 51 2.77 10.26 12.13
CA SER A 51 2.90 11.62 11.58
C SER A 51 3.83 11.70 10.37
N GLY A 52 4.47 10.57 10.02
CA GLY A 52 5.33 10.42 8.86
C GLY A 52 4.84 9.33 7.92
N ASP A 53 5.54 9.17 6.81
CA ASP A 53 5.23 8.15 5.82
C ASP A 53 5.58 6.74 6.31
N ILE A 54 4.74 5.78 5.95
CA ILE A 54 5.03 4.36 6.11
C ILE A 54 5.81 3.89 4.88
N LYS A 55 7.03 3.40 5.07
CA LYS A 55 7.85 2.84 4.00
C LYS A 55 7.61 1.34 3.86
N ASP A 56 7.60 0.89 2.61
CA ASP A 56 7.61 -0.53 2.28
C ASP A 56 9.00 -1.17 2.47
N ASN A 57 9.13 -2.45 2.11
CA ASN A 57 10.38 -3.19 2.21
C ASN A 57 11.51 -2.62 1.32
N ASN A 58 11.18 -1.85 0.30
CA ASN A 58 12.12 -1.20 -0.63
C ASN A 58 12.41 0.27 -0.25
N GLY A 59 11.82 0.75 0.84
CA GLY A 59 11.95 2.13 1.31
C GLY A 59 11.04 3.13 0.60
N SER A 60 10.08 2.67 -0.22
CA SER A 60 9.09 3.51 -0.89
C SER A 60 7.98 3.93 0.07
N THR A 61 7.51 5.17 -0.04
CA THR A 61 6.38 5.71 0.71
C THR A 61 5.04 5.53 -0.02
N GLY A 62 5.08 4.94 -1.21
CA GLY A 62 3.90 4.78 -2.07
C GLY A 62 3.42 6.06 -2.72
N LEU A 63 2.33 5.95 -3.45
CA LEU A 63 1.63 7.06 -4.09
C LEU A 63 0.17 7.10 -3.61
N GLN A 64 -0.48 8.24 -3.78
CA GLN A 64 -1.90 8.38 -3.46
C GLN A 64 -2.74 7.30 -4.18
N GLY A 65 -3.58 6.60 -3.43
CA GLY A 65 -4.45 5.53 -3.94
C GLY A 65 -3.82 4.13 -3.92
N GLN A 66 -2.53 4.01 -3.61
CA GLN A 66 -1.90 2.71 -3.38
C GLN A 66 -2.24 2.14 -2.00
N VAL A 67 -2.10 0.84 -1.86
CA VAL A 67 -2.24 0.10 -0.60
C VAL A 67 -0.94 -0.64 -0.28
N LEU A 68 -0.61 -0.71 0.99
CA LEU A 68 0.51 -1.51 1.46
C LEU A 68 0.07 -2.98 1.49
N SER A 69 0.62 -3.78 0.61
CA SER A 69 0.28 -5.19 0.43
C SER A 69 1.39 -6.09 0.93
N LYS A 70 1.03 -7.26 1.49
CA LYS A 70 2.00 -8.31 1.84
C LYS A 70 2.39 -9.08 0.58
N THR A 71 3.68 -9.21 0.35
CA THR A 71 4.28 -10.02 -0.72
C THR A 71 5.15 -11.14 -0.14
N LEU A 72 5.68 -12.02 -0.99
CA LEU A 72 6.64 -13.05 -0.56
C LEU A 72 7.92 -12.44 0.04
N ASN A 73 8.33 -11.27 -0.45
CA ASN A 73 9.58 -10.59 -0.06
C ASN A 73 9.38 -9.48 0.99
N GLY A 74 8.20 -9.37 1.59
CA GLY A 74 7.91 -8.33 2.58
C GLY A 74 6.61 -7.58 2.29
N THR A 75 6.64 -6.27 2.42
CA THR A 75 5.51 -5.38 2.11
C THR A 75 5.87 -4.47 0.95
N GLU A 76 4.92 -4.21 0.06
CA GLU A 76 5.08 -3.32 -1.09
C GLU A 76 3.83 -2.47 -1.31
N TRP A 77 4.01 -1.23 -1.76
CA TRP A 77 2.90 -0.39 -2.19
C TRP A 77 2.41 -0.83 -3.57
N SER A 78 1.16 -1.16 -3.69
CA SER A 78 0.56 -1.64 -4.94
C SER A 78 -0.75 -0.92 -5.27
N ASN A 79 -1.06 -0.84 -6.55
CA ASN A 79 -2.35 -0.31 -7.01
C ASN A 79 -3.45 -1.34 -6.74
N ARG A 80 -4.61 -0.87 -6.30
CA ARG A 80 -5.83 -1.70 -6.18
C ARG A 80 -6.51 -1.94 -7.52
N THR A 81 -6.16 -1.14 -8.52
CA THR A 81 -6.76 -1.19 -9.86
C THR A 81 -5.67 -1.27 -10.92
N PHE A 82 -5.99 -1.89 -12.04
CA PHE A 82 -5.10 -1.98 -13.18
C PHE A 82 -5.84 -1.53 -14.45
N THR A 83 -5.19 -0.70 -15.28
CA THR A 83 -5.74 -0.29 -16.56
C THR A 83 -4.90 -0.86 -17.70
N PHE A 84 -5.51 -1.69 -18.52
CA PHE A 84 -4.92 -2.21 -19.74
C PHE A 84 -5.35 -1.37 -20.95
N ASN A 85 -4.39 -1.00 -21.81
CA ASN A 85 -4.65 -0.25 -23.03
C ASN A 85 -4.40 -1.13 -24.27
N GLN A 86 -5.45 -1.45 -25.00
CA GLN A 86 -5.37 -2.16 -26.29
C GLN A 86 -5.24 -1.15 -27.43
N THR A 87 -4.01 -0.97 -27.95
CA THR A 87 -3.70 0.01 -28.99
C THR A 87 -3.85 -0.54 -30.41
N VAL A 88 -3.84 -1.85 -30.56
CA VAL A 88 -4.05 -2.54 -31.85
C VAL A 88 -5.42 -3.17 -31.88
N SER A 89 -6.17 -3.01 -32.98
CA SER A 89 -7.49 -3.63 -33.10
C SER A 89 -7.39 -5.15 -33.14
N THR A 90 -7.94 -5.79 -32.13
CA THR A 90 -8.04 -7.26 -32.03
C THR A 90 -9.28 -7.65 -31.21
N ASN A 91 -9.78 -8.85 -31.43
CA ASN A 91 -10.90 -9.41 -30.70
C ASN A 91 -10.48 -10.29 -29.52
N ILE A 92 -9.17 -10.50 -29.33
CA ILE A 92 -8.62 -11.23 -28.19
C ILE A 92 -7.58 -10.34 -27.51
N TRP A 93 -7.79 -10.06 -26.22
CA TRP A 93 -6.88 -9.26 -25.40
C TRP A 93 -6.29 -10.13 -24.30
N SER A 94 -4.99 -10.42 -24.37
CA SER A 94 -4.26 -11.12 -23.30
C SER A 94 -3.73 -10.07 -22.33
N ILE A 95 -4.14 -10.15 -21.06
CA ILE A 95 -3.84 -9.17 -20.03
C ILE A 95 -3.07 -9.84 -18.90
N THR A 96 -1.90 -9.29 -18.58
CA THR A 96 -1.17 -9.61 -17.37
C THR A 96 -1.25 -8.42 -16.42
N HIS A 97 -1.61 -8.66 -15.16
CA HIS A 97 -1.79 -7.63 -14.13
C HIS A 97 -1.10 -8.03 -12.82
N ASN A 98 -1.01 -7.10 -11.88
CA ASN A 98 -0.34 -7.29 -10.58
C ASN A 98 -1.31 -7.19 -9.39
N ILE A 99 -2.61 -7.40 -9.60
CA ILE A 99 -3.62 -7.31 -8.53
C ILE A 99 -3.50 -8.48 -7.53
N GLY A 100 -3.04 -9.66 -8.01
CA GLY A 100 -2.87 -10.85 -7.18
C GLY A 100 -4.21 -11.48 -6.75
N ALA A 101 -5.26 -11.29 -7.56
CA ALA A 101 -6.60 -11.82 -7.37
C ALA A 101 -7.33 -11.88 -8.71
N PHE A 102 -8.52 -12.46 -8.75
CA PHE A 102 -9.40 -12.48 -9.91
C PHE A 102 -10.24 -11.18 -9.95
N PRO A 103 -9.82 -10.13 -10.71
CA PRO A 103 -10.47 -8.83 -10.67
C PRO A 103 -11.78 -8.81 -11.46
N ALA A 104 -12.70 -7.94 -11.08
CA ALA A 104 -13.79 -7.56 -11.96
C ALA A 104 -13.25 -6.75 -13.15
N VAL A 105 -13.80 -6.97 -14.34
CA VAL A 105 -13.33 -6.34 -15.58
C VAL A 105 -14.42 -5.49 -16.21
N THR A 106 -14.08 -4.22 -16.47
CA THR A 106 -14.92 -3.31 -17.25
C THR A 106 -14.16 -2.91 -18.51
N VAL A 107 -14.78 -3.07 -19.68
CA VAL A 107 -14.16 -2.75 -20.96
C VAL A 107 -14.88 -1.59 -21.65
N VAL A 108 -14.08 -0.67 -22.22
CA VAL A 108 -14.59 0.40 -23.07
C VAL A 108 -13.83 0.43 -24.40
N ASP A 109 -14.53 0.83 -25.47
CA ASP A 109 -13.92 1.08 -26.77
C ASP A 109 -13.10 2.40 -26.77
N SER A 110 -12.51 2.75 -27.90
CA SER A 110 -11.67 3.96 -28.06
C SER A 110 -12.42 5.28 -27.92
N VAL A 111 -13.76 5.26 -27.96
CA VAL A 111 -14.61 6.45 -27.79
C VAL A 111 -15.33 6.46 -26.42
N GLY A 112 -15.08 5.43 -25.58
CA GLY A 112 -15.59 5.35 -24.22
C GLY A 112 -16.90 4.58 -24.04
N ASN A 113 -17.41 3.91 -25.08
CA ASN A 113 -18.60 3.07 -24.94
C ASN A 113 -18.25 1.76 -24.24
N PHE A 114 -19.14 1.32 -23.34
CA PHE A 114 -19.01 0.03 -22.67
C PHE A 114 -19.16 -1.13 -23.65
N VAL A 115 -18.27 -2.11 -23.57
CA VAL A 115 -18.25 -3.30 -24.41
C VAL A 115 -18.27 -4.55 -23.52
N VAL A 116 -19.14 -5.49 -23.86
CA VAL A 116 -19.23 -6.79 -23.20
C VAL A 116 -18.48 -7.83 -24.00
N GLY A 117 -17.67 -8.63 -23.31
CA GLY A 117 -16.96 -9.78 -23.87
C GLY A 117 -16.88 -10.90 -22.84
N ASP A 118 -16.37 -12.04 -23.28
CA ASP A 118 -16.09 -13.18 -22.41
C ASP A 118 -14.79 -12.98 -21.68
N VAL A 119 -14.79 -13.24 -20.36
CA VAL A 119 -13.61 -13.16 -19.49
C VAL A 119 -13.17 -14.57 -19.10
N SER A 120 -11.93 -14.93 -19.40
CA SER A 120 -11.32 -16.20 -18.99
C SER A 120 -10.07 -15.91 -18.17
N TYR A 121 -10.06 -16.34 -16.91
CA TYR A 121 -8.91 -16.21 -16.03
C TYR A 121 -7.98 -17.40 -16.19
N THR A 122 -6.71 -17.16 -16.44
CA THR A 122 -5.67 -18.18 -16.51
C THR A 122 -5.10 -18.45 -15.11
N ASP A 123 -4.86 -17.41 -14.35
CA ASP A 123 -4.36 -17.43 -12.97
C ASP A 123 -4.73 -16.10 -12.25
N ASP A 124 -4.19 -15.87 -11.05
CA ASP A 124 -4.42 -14.67 -10.23
C ASP A 124 -3.74 -13.38 -10.78
N ARG A 125 -3.04 -13.48 -11.90
CA ARG A 125 -2.29 -12.38 -12.54
C ARG A 125 -2.56 -12.25 -14.03
N SER A 126 -3.28 -13.20 -14.64
CA SER A 126 -3.46 -13.25 -16.09
C SER A 126 -4.88 -13.62 -16.46
N LEU A 127 -5.43 -12.90 -17.42
CA LEU A 127 -6.73 -13.17 -18.00
C LEU A 127 -6.76 -12.88 -19.49
N THR A 128 -7.74 -13.48 -20.17
CA THR A 128 -8.01 -13.23 -21.60
C THR A 128 -9.44 -12.72 -21.75
N LEU A 129 -9.59 -11.64 -22.53
CA LEU A 129 -10.89 -11.14 -22.95
C LEU A 129 -11.12 -11.52 -24.39
N THR A 130 -12.31 -12.03 -24.70
CA THR A 130 -12.71 -12.41 -26.07
C THR A 130 -13.95 -11.65 -26.47
N PHE A 131 -13.92 -11.04 -27.64
CA PHE A 131 -15.01 -10.23 -28.20
C PHE A 131 -15.46 -10.75 -29.57
N LYS A 132 -16.69 -10.43 -29.96
CA LYS A 132 -17.22 -10.81 -31.28
C LYS A 132 -16.50 -10.10 -32.43
N THR A 133 -16.07 -8.87 -32.23
CA THR A 133 -15.41 -8.01 -33.23
C THR A 133 -14.11 -7.43 -32.69
N ALA A 134 -13.14 -7.21 -33.58
CA ALA A 134 -11.88 -6.57 -33.23
C ALA A 134 -12.08 -5.06 -33.03
N PHE A 135 -11.53 -4.50 -31.97
CA PHE A 135 -11.54 -3.07 -31.69
C PHE A 135 -10.34 -2.67 -30.82
N LYS A 136 -10.18 -1.37 -30.62
CA LYS A 136 -9.21 -0.75 -29.70
C LYS A 136 -9.94 -0.20 -28.50
N GLY A 137 -9.30 -0.18 -27.33
CA GLY A 137 -9.94 0.36 -26.15
C GLY A 137 -9.15 0.14 -24.89
N LYS A 138 -9.86 0.13 -23.76
CA LYS A 138 -9.27 -0.06 -22.42
C LYS A 138 -10.06 -1.09 -21.63
N ALA A 139 -9.33 -1.84 -20.82
CA ALA A 139 -9.93 -2.67 -19.77
C ALA A 139 -9.50 -2.13 -18.41
N TYR A 140 -10.47 -1.92 -17.52
CA TYR A 140 -10.28 -1.54 -16.12
C TYR A 140 -10.52 -2.76 -15.26
N LEU A 141 -9.54 -3.12 -14.46
CA LEU A 141 -9.55 -4.28 -13.56
C LEU A 141 -9.55 -3.75 -12.12
N ASN A 142 -10.50 -4.21 -11.29
CA ASN A 142 -10.71 -3.75 -9.91
C ASN A 142 -10.84 -4.92 -8.93
#